data_80e5dba7b707200f7acf0583a1df6beb
#
_entry.id   80e5dba7b707200f7acf0583a1df6beb
#
_cell.length_a   1.000
_cell.length_b   1.000
_cell.length_c   1.000
_cell.angle_alpha   90.00
_cell.angle_beta   90.00
_cell.angle_gamma   90.00
#
_symmetry.space_group_name_H-M   'P 1'
#
loop_
_entity.id
_entity.type
_entity.pdbx_description
1 polymer ?
#
loop_
_entity_poly.entity_id
_entity_poly.type
_entity_poly.pdbx_seq_one_letter_code
_entity_poly.pdbx_strand_id
1 'polypeptide(L)'
;MKKLFYLLIVLLISGCSLKQEVTDTNSYSIDFHSKNSSYKNIGKSILIEEQLVNKRFNSRSIFYSTKPYLFEEYAKNRWINLPSSMIHNSLVESFQNSNLFSLVSLEDTKIKYDYVIKTSVIKIYHEVNGDKSYAILKIKFDLLKDKTLVKTMDYDKKVLVLQNKPYEFVKSMNKSFEEIVEELIKEINNSY
;
A
#
# COMPACT_ATOMS: atom_id res chain seq x y z
N MET A 1 -5.69 65.55 14.31
CA MET A 1 -5.52 64.70 13.11
C MET A 1 -4.30 63.79 13.20
N LYS A 2 -3.10 64.25 13.53
CA LYS A 2 -1.87 63.42 13.62
C LYS A 2 -1.98 62.29 14.66
N LYS A 3 -2.55 62.53 15.84
CA LYS A 3 -2.72 61.49 16.88
C LYS A 3 -3.68 60.36 16.48
N LEU A 4 -4.72 60.68 15.71
CA LEU A 4 -5.65 59.67 15.19
C LEU A 4 -5.01 58.78 14.13
N PHE A 5 -4.10 59.34 13.34
CA PHE A 5 -3.34 58.59 12.33
C PHE A 5 -2.35 57.59 12.96
N TYR A 6 -1.67 57.96 14.05
CA TYR A 6 -0.80 57.05 14.80
C TYR A 6 -1.59 55.93 15.48
N LEU A 7 -2.80 56.18 15.96
CA LEU A 7 -3.68 55.17 16.55
C LEU A 7 -4.10 54.13 15.50
N LEU A 8 -4.37 54.58 14.27
CA LEU A 8 -4.75 53.70 13.14
C LEU A 8 -3.57 52.81 12.71
N ILE A 9 -2.35 53.33 12.73
CA ILE A 9 -1.15 52.54 12.36
C ILE A 9 -0.88 51.45 13.40
N VAL A 10 -1.03 51.73 14.69
CA VAL A 10 -0.86 50.76 15.78
C VAL A 10 -1.89 49.62 15.68
N LEU A 11 -3.12 49.89 15.25
CA LEU A 11 -4.14 48.89 15.02
C LEU A 11 -3.88 47.96 13.83
N LEU A 12 -3.11 48.43 12.84
CA LEU A 12 -2.75 47.61 11.66
C LEU A 12 -1.54 46.68 11.92
N ILE A 13 -0.78 46.89 12.99
CA ILE A 13 0.40 46.08 13.33
C ILE A 13 -0.01 44.91 14.26
N SER A 14 -1.19 44.90 14.83
CA SER A 14 -1.76 43.78 15.59
C SER A 14 -2.28 42.68 14.66
N GLY A 15 -1.63 42.48 13.50
CA GLY A 15 -1.88 41.36 12.62
C GLY A 15 -1.68 40.05 13.39
N CYS A 16 -2.75 39.33 13.61
CA CYS A 16 -2.76 38.01 14.19
C CYS A 16 -1.68 37.15 13.52
N SER A 17 -0.61 36.89 14.22
CA SER A 17 0.24 35.75 13.95
C SER A 17 -0.60 34.51 14.17
N LEU A 18 -1.32 34.07 13.13
CA LEU A 18 -1.94 32.75 13.08
C LEU A 18 -0.78 31.76 13.18
N LYS A 19 -0.47 31.35 14.40
CA LYS A 19 0.43 30.23 14.65
C LYS A 19 -0.23 29.03 13.98
N GLN A 20 0.24 28.72 12.77
CA GLN A 20 -0.18 27.52 12.06
C GLN A 20 0.29 26.35 12.94
N GLU A 21 -0.64 25.76 13.69
CA GLU A 21 -0.34 24.54 14.42
C GLU A 21 0.12 23.52 13.39
N VAL A 22 1.40 23.14 13.48
CA VAL A 22 1.91 21.97 12.75
C VAL A 22 1.15 20.79 13.30
N THR A 23 0.11 20.39 12.62
CA THR A 23 -0.67 19.20 12.99
C THR A 23 0.25 18.00 12.77
N ASP A 24 0.72 17.40 13.84
CA ASP A 24 1.50 16.17 13.78
C ASP A 24 0.71 15.14 12.96
N THR A 25 1.28 14.79 11.80
CA THR A 25 0.70 13.82 10.89
C THR A 25 1.49 12.52 10.99
N ASN A 26 0.83 11.45 11.40
CA ASN A 26 1.42 10.11 11.40
C ASN A 26 1.59 9.60 9.97
N SER A 27 2.78 9.12 9.64
CA SER A 27 3.07 8.50 8.36
C SER A 27 3.32 7.00 8.55
N TYR A 28 2.62 6.17 7.77
CA TYR A 28 2.68 4.72 7.87
C TYR A 28 3.21 4.11 6.58
N SER A 29 3.85 2.95 6.70
CA SER A 29 4.32 2.17 5.56
C SER A 29 3.44 0.94 5.31
N ILE A 30 3.29 0.58 4.03
CA ILE A 30 2.98 -0.78 3.62
C ILE A 30 4.34 -1.46 3.48
N ASP A 31 4.61 -2.43 4.35
CA ASP A 31 5.89 -3.10 4.47
C ASP A 31 5.65 -4.54 4.92
N PHE A 32 5.89 -5.47 4.02
CA PHE A 32 5.67 -6.90 4.23
C PHE A 32 6.71 -7.70 3.45
N HIS A 33 7.05 -8.89 3.97
CA HIS A 33 7.97 -9.78 3.27
C HIS A 33 7.61 -11.23 3.52
N SER A 34 7.99 -12.09 2.55
CA SER A 34 7.94 -13.53 2.76
C SER A 34 8.90 -13.93 3.87
N LYS A 35 8.40 -14.72 4.83
CA LYS A 35 9.21 -15.33 5.89
C LYS A 35 9.87 -16.63 5.45
N ASN A 36 9.36 -17.24 4.39
CA ASN A 36 9.85 -18.51 3.90
C ASN A 36 10.98 -18.30 2.87
N SER A 37 12.20 -18.61 3.27
CA SER A 37 13.42 -18.52 2.44
C SER A 37 13.90 -19.86 1.92
N SER A 38 13.13 -20.93 2.07
CA SER A 38 13.59 -22.33 1.87
C SER A 38 13.08 -22.99 0.59
N TYR A 39 12.55 -22.22 -0.37
CA TYR A 39 12.17 -22.80 -1.65
C TYR A 39 13.40 -23.22 -2.47
N LYS A 40 13.27 -24.35 -3.16
CA LYS A 40 14.29 -24.79 -4.11
C LYS A 40 14.29 -23.86 -5.32
N ASN A 41 15.42 -23.28 -5.62
CA ASN A 41 15.56 -22.40 -6.78
C ASN A 41 15.26 -23.16 -8.08
N ILE A 42 14.37 -22.62 -8.91
CA ILE A 42 13.92 -23.25 -10.16
C ILE A 42 14.76 -22.85 -11.37
N GLY A 43 15.82 -22.06 -11.18
CA GLY A 43 16.74 -21.64 -12.24
C GLY A 43 16.11 -20.69 -13.27
N LYS A 44 15.05 -19.95 -12.91
CA LYS A 44 14.27 -19.05 -13.77
C LYS A 44 14.37 -17.60 -13.33
N SER A 45 14.05 -16.69 -14.26
CA SER A 45 13.96 -15.25 -14.01
C SER A 45 12.53 -14.80 -13.94
N ILE A 46 12.25 -13.81 -13.08
CA ILE A 46 10.94 -13.18 -12.96
C ILE A 46 11.06 -11.65 -12.92
N LEU A 47 10.18 -10.98 -13.64
CA LEU A 47 9.94 -9.56 -13.55
C LEU A 47 8.70 -9.30 -12.69
N ILE A 48 8.82 -8.47 -11.69
CA ILE A 48 7.70 -7.95 -10.92
C ILE A 48 7.36 -6.58 -11.52
N GLU A 49 6.31 -6.50 -12.34
CA GLU A 49 5.89 -5.22 -12.93
C GLU A 49 5.34 -4.27 -11.86
N GLU A 50 5.45 -2.95 -12.08
CA GLU A 50 4.85 -1.96 -11.20
C GLU A 50 3.32 -2.19 -11.09
N GLN A 51 2.80 -2.06 -9.86
CA GLN A 51 1.42 -2.43 -9.56
C GLN A 51 0.42 -1.41 -10.08
N LEU A 52 -0.66 -1.89 -10.68
CA LEU A 52 -1.84 -1.11 -10.97
C LEU A 52 -2.69 -1.00 -9.69
N VAL A 53 -2.61 0.13 -9.03
CA VAL A 53 -3.50 0.43 -7.89
C VAL A 53 -4.67 1.28 -8.36
N ASN A 54 -5.89 0.93 -7.94
CA ASN A 54 -7.06 1.75 -8.23
C ASN A 54 -6.77 3.21 -7.89
N LYS A 55 -7.03 4.12 -8.84
CA LYS A 55 -6.65 5.54 -8.76
C LYS A 55 -7.09 6.22 -7.46
N ARG A 56 -8.26 5.82 -6.90
CA ARG A 56 -8.74 6.33 -5.61
C ARG A 56 -7.75 6.03 -4.49
N PHE A 57 -7.19 4.82 -4.47
CA PHE A 57 -6.35 4.34 -3.38
C PHE A 57 -4.86 4.56 -3.62
N ASN A 58 -4.45 4.98 -4.82
CA ASN A 58 -3.05 5.26 -5.12
C ASN A 58 -2.69 6.72 -4.80
N SER A 59 -2.87 7.08 -3.56
CA SER A 59 -2.50 8.38 -2.98
C SER A 59 -1.89 8.17 -1.61
N ARG A 60 -1.31 9.23 -1.04
CA ARG A 60 -0.80 9.16 0.33
C ARG A 60 -1.90 9.18 1.40
N SER A 61 -3.15 9.37 1.02
CA SER A 61 -4.27 9.32 1.96
C SER A 61 -4.59 7.87 2.37
N ILE A 62 -4.85 7.66 3.65
CA ILE A 62 -5.44 6.43 4.15
C ILE A 62 -6.95 6.63 4.16
N PHE A 63 -7.66 5.79 3.41
CA PHE A 63 -9.10 5.85 3.28
C PHE A 63 -9.81 4.98 4.31
N TYR A 64 -10.94 5.49 4.82
CA TYR A 64 -11.89 4.69 5.56
C TYR A 64 -13.31 4.85 4.99
N SER A 65 -14.20 3.91 5.32
CA SER A 65 -15.59 3.90 4.88
C SER A 65 -16.49 3.52 6.06
N THR A 66 -17.50 4.34 6.37
CA THR A 66 -18.46 4.12 7.44
C THR A 66 -19.80 3.60 6.92
N LYS A 67 -20.04 3.70 5.62
CA LYS A 67 -21.24 3.18 4.94
C LYS A 67 -20.95 2.94 3.46
N PRO A 68 -21.73 2.12 2.76
CA PRO A 68 -21.55 1.87 1.34
C PRO A 68 -21.41 3.15 0.52
N TYR A 69 -20.46 3.15 -0.43
CA TYR A 69 -20.16 4.24 -1.38
C TYR A 69 -19.54 5.51 -0.78
N LEU A 70 -19.44 5.66 0.54
CA LEU A 70 -18.78 6.78 1.20
C LEU A 70 -17.33 6.41 1.52
N PHE A 71 -16.39 7.20 1.03
CA PHE A 71 -14.98 7.11 1.38
C PHE A 71 -14.50 8.46 1.88
N GLU A 72 -13.84 8.44 3.02
CA GLU A 72 -13.27 9.60 3.70
C GLU A 72 -11.80 9.35 3.96
N GLU A 73 -11.03 10.42 4.18
CA GLU A 73 -9.60 10.35 4.45
C GLU A 73 -9.32 10.63 5.92
N TYR A 74 -8.34 9.94 6.49
CA TYR A 74 -7.87 10.27 7.83
C TYR A 74 -7.10 11.58 7.82
N ALA A 75 -7.55 12.60 8.56
CA ALA A 75 -6.97 13.94 8.55
C ALA A 75 -5.50 13.98 9.06
N LYS A 76 -5.15 13.13 10.03
CA LYS A 76 -3.84 13.12 10.71
C LYS A 76 -3.04 11.85 10.45
N ASN A 77 -3.43 11.03 9.48
CA ASN A 77 -2.78 9.75 9.21
C ASN A 77 -2.68 9.52 7.71
N ARG A 78 -1.50 9.18 7.22
CA ARG A 78 -1.26 9.00 5.79
C ARG A 78 -0.22 7.92 5.53
N TRP A 79 -0.16 7.46 4.31
CA TRP A 79 0.94 6.66 3.83
C TRP A 79 2.22 7.50 3.68
N ILE A 80 3.37 6.91 3.97
CA ILE A 80 4.67 7.59 3.78
C ILE A 80 4.98 7.81 2.30
N ASN A 81 4.51 6.90 1.44
CA ASN A 81 4.66 6.97 -0.02
C ASN A 81 3.37 6.48 -0.71
N LEU A 82 3.33 6.43 -2.04
CA LEU A 82 2.22 5.84 -2.80
C LEU A 82 2.13 4.34 -2.52
N PRO A 83 0.92 3.79 -2.33
CA PRO A 83 0.72 2.36 -2.17
C PRO A 83 1.34 1.52 -3.30
N SER A 84 1.27 1.97 -4.57
CA SER A 84 1.92 1.27 -5.68
C SER A 84 3.41 1.04 -5.42
N SER A 85 4.16 2.08 -5.07
CA SER A 85 5.60 1.95 -4.84
C SER A 85 5.94 1.09 -3.63
N MET A 86 5.20 1.23 -2.52
CA MET A 86 5.45 0.46 -1.30
C MET A 86 5.17 -1.05 -1.53
N ILE A 87 4.05 -1.36 -2.17
CA ILE A 87 3.68 -2.74 -2.50
C ILE A 87 4.69 -3.34 -3.48
N HIS A 88 5.14 -2.55 -4.48
CA HIS A 88 6.14 -3.02 -5.44
C HIS A 88 7.42 -3.46 -4.75
N ASN A 89 7.99 -2.58 -3.93
CA ASN A 89 9.24 -2.87 -3.22
C ASN A 89 9.10 -4.11 -2.32
N SER A 90 8.02 -4.22 -1.56
CA SER A 90 7.78 -5.36 -0.67
C SER A 90 7.55 -6.67 -1.43
N LEU A 91 6.92 -6.64 -2.62
CA LEU A 91 6.79 -7.82 -3.47
C LEU A 91 8.16 -8.27 -4.00
N VAL A 92 8.95 -7.34 -4.56
CA VAL A 92 10.29 -7.64 -5.06
C VAL A 92 11.15 -8.28 -3.96
N GLU A 93 11.19 -7.66 -2.78
CA GLU A 93 11.93 -8.17 -1.63
C GLU A 93 11.44 -9.56 -1.20
N SER A 94 10.12 -9.78 -1.17
CA SER A 94 9.54 -11.07 -0.81
C SER A 94 9.93 -12.17 -1.79
N PHE A 95 9.92 -11.90 -3.10
CA PHE A 95 10.37 -12.86 -4.11
C PHE A 95 11.86 -13.12 -4.04
N GLN A 96 12.69 -12.10 -3.79
CA GLN A 96 14.14 -12.27 -3.58
C GLN A 96 14.42 -13.13 -2.35
N ASN A 97 13.77 -12.85 -1.22
CA ASN A 97 13.94 -13.57 0.04
C ASN A 97 13.49 -15.04 -0.06
N SER A 98 12.49 -15.32 -0.92
CA SER A 98 11.99 -16.70 -1.10
C SER A 98 13.01 -17.64 -1.74
N ASN A 99 14.02 -17.12 -2.43
CA ASN A 99 15.00 -17.89 -3.22
C ASN A 99 14.41 -18.77 -4.34
N LEU A 100 13.13 -18.61 -4.67
CA LEU A 100 12.46 -19.44 -5.69
C LEU A 100 13.01 -19.18 -7.09
N PHE A 101 13.35 -17.94 -7.42
CA PHE A 101 13.89 -17.54 -8.72
C PHE A 101 15.37 -17.19 -8.65
N SER A 102 16.12 -17.48 -9.72
CA SER A 102 17.54 -17.12 -9.83
C SER A 102 17.74 -15.62 -10.03
N LEU A 103 16.77 -14.95 -10.63
CA LEU A 103 16.76 -13.50 -10.85
C LEU A 103 15.35 -12.96 -10.61
N VAL A 104 15.25 -11.98 -9.73
CA VAL A 104 14.03 -11.18 -9.50
C VAL A 104 14.36 -9.74 -9.88
N SER A 105 13.64 -9.18 -10.85
CA SER A 105 13.82 -7.80 -11.31
C SER A 105 12.61 -6.95 -10.97
N LEU A 106 12.88 -5.69 -10.66
CA LEU A 106 11.86 -4.65 -10.43
C LEU A 106 11.66 -3.74 -11.65
N GLU A 107 12.59 -3.78 -12.61
CA GLU A 107 12.53 -2.92 -13.80
C GLU A 107 12.51 -3.77 -15.07
N ASP A 108 11.71 -3.34 -16.04
CA ASP A 108 11.74 -3.90 -17.39
C ASP A 108 13.01 -3.42 -18.10
N THR A 109 14.10 -4.12 -17.82
CA THR A 109 15.33 -3.99 -18.61
C THR A 109 15.13 -4.75 -19.92
N LYS A 110 15.90 -4.45 -20.97
CA LYS A 110 15.81 -5.11 -22.30
C LYS A 110 16.16 -6.63 -22.27
N ILE A 111 16.07 -7.26 -21.10
CA ILE A 111 16.30 -8.68 -20.86
C ILE A 111 14.98 -9.43 -21.02
N LYS A 112 15.00 -10.58 -21.68
CA LYS A 112 13.85 -11.47 -21.71
C LYS A 112 13.75 -12.23 -20.39
N TYR A 113 12.66 -12.01 -19.63
CA TYR A 113 12.36 -12.77 -18.43
C TYR A 113 11.54 -14.02 -18.76
N ASP A 114 11.78 -15.12 -18.02
CA ASP A 114 10.96 -16.33 -18.15
C ASP A 114 9.52 -16.08 -17.70
N TYR A 115 9.35 -15.31 -16.61
CA TYR A 115 8.08 -15.00 -15.99
C TYR A 115 7.90 -13.50 -15.75
N VAL A 116 6.64 -13.08 -15.75
CA VAL A 116 6.23 -11.72 -15.36
C VAL A 116 5.04 -11.83 -14.41
N ILE A 117 5.09 -11.12 -13.28
CA ILE A 117 3.94 -10.90 -12.40
C ILE A 117 3.37 -9.52 -12.67
N LYS A 118 2.08 -9.47 -13.01
CA LYS A 118 1.27 -8.26 -13.03
C LYS A 118 0.35 -8.22 -11.84
N THR A 119 0.35 -7.11 -11.11
CA THR A 119 -0.43 -6.97 -9.88
C THR A 119 -1.46 -5.87 -10.03
N SER A 120 -2.70 -6.13 -9.60
CA SER A 120 -3.78 -5.14 -9.57
C SER A 120 -4.37 -5.05 -8.17
N VAL A 121 -4.18 -3.92 -7.49
CA VAL A 121 -4.80 -3.62 -6.20
C VAL A 121 -6.13 -2.92 -6.44
N ILE A 122 -7.23 -3.62 -6.18
CA ILE A 122 -8.59 -3.18 -6.49
C ILE A 122 -9.19 -2.39 -5.32
N LYS A 123 -8.95 -2.87 -4.08
CA LYS A 123 -9.42 -2.25 -2.83
C LYS A 123 -8.32 -2.30 -1.78
N ILE A 124 -8.13 -1.18 -1.09
CA ILE A 124 -7.28 -1.05 0.09
C ILE A 124 -7.84 0.09 0.95
N TYR A 125 -8.58 -0.25 2.02
CA TYR A 125 -9.20 0.74 2.89
C TYR A 125 -9.63 0.14 4.23
N HIS A 126 -9.91 1.01 5.21
CA HIS A 126 -10.45 0.67 6.51
C HIS A 126 -11.97 0.75 6.49
N GLU A 127 -12.68 -0.36 6.66
CA GLU A 127 -14.13 -0.38 6.83
C GLU A 127 -14.46 -0.23 8.32
N VAL A 128 -15.27 0.77 8.65
CA VAL A 128 -15.70 1.04 10.04
C VAL A 128 -17.20 0.86 10.13
N ASN A 129 -17.67 -0.08 10.95
CA ASN A 129 -19.07 -0.41 11.11
C ASN A 129 -19.43 -0.46 12.62
N GLY A 130 -19.86 0.67 13.17
CA GLY A 130 -20.08 0.82 14.61
C GLY A 130 -18.81 0.57 15.39
N ASP A 131 -18.87 -0.37 16.35
CA ASP A 131 -17.73 -0.73 17.22
C ASP A 131 -16.74 -1.70 16.55
N LYS A 132 -17.06 -2.23 15.37
CA LYS A 132 -16.20 -3.14 14.62
C LYS A 132 -15.59 -2.44 13.43
N SER A 133 -14.37 -2.79 13.13
CA SER A 133 -13.73 -2.31 11.91
C SER A 133 -12.88 -3.41 11.25
N TYR A 134 -12.65 -3.27 9.95
CA TYR A 134 -12.00 -4.29 9.13
C TYR A 134 -11.02 -3.67 8.16
N ALA A 135 -9.88 -4.32 8.00
CA ALA A 135 -8.97 -4.06 6.89
C ALA A 135 -9.50 -4.78 5.65
N ILE A 136 -9.79 -4.01 4.59
CA ILE A 136 -10.29 -4.53 3.32
C ILE A 136 -9.17 -4.47 2.30
N LEU A 137 -8.78 -5.63 1.77
CA LEU A 137 -7.78 -5.77 0.73
C LEU A 137 -8.32 -6.69 -0.36
N LYS A 138 -8.43 -6.15 -1.59
CA LYS A 138 -8.68 -6.96 -2.77
C LYS A 138 -7.56 -6.76 -3.77
N ILE A 139 -6.87 -7.84 -4.11
CA ILE A 139 -5.69 -7.84 -4.96
C ILE A 139 -5.72 -9.05 -5.90
N LYS A 140 -5.26 -8.83 -7.12
CA LYS A 140 -5.15 -9.85 -8.16
C LYS A 140 -3.72 -9.90 -8.67
N PHE A 141 -3.23 -11.11 -8.90
CA PHE A 141 -1.95 -11.37 -9.56
C PHE A 141 -2.18 -12.18 -10.84
N ASP A 142 -1.61 -11.73 -11.94
CA ASP A 142 -1.56 -12.46 -13.20
C ASP A 142 -0.10 -12.88 -13.44
N LEU A 143 0.15 -14.20 -13.44
CA LEU A 143 1.43 -14.79 -13.78
C LEU A 143 1.46 -15.06 -15.29
N LEU A 144 2.43 -14.46 -15.97
CA LEU A 144 2.67 -14.65 -17.40
C LEU A 144 3.98 -15.43 -17.61
N LYS A 145 3.99 -16.27 -18.64
CA LYS A 145 5.18 -16.92 -19.19
C LYS A 145 5.21 -16.67 -20.68
N ASP A 146 6.34 -16.22 -21.22
CA ASP A 146 6.49 -15.89 -22.64
C ASP A 146 5.33 -14.99 -23.15
N LYS A 147 4.91 -13.99 -22.36
CA LYS A 147 3.79 -13.07 -22.61
C LYS A 147 2.39 -13.74 -22.63
N THR A 148 2.29 -15.02 -22.32
CA THR A 148 1.02 -15.73 -22.23
C THR A 148 0.60 -15.86 -20.77
N LEU A 149 -0.66 -15.56 -20.47
CA LEU A 149 -1.23 -15.73 -19.13
C LEU A 149 -1.24 -17.23 -18.77
N VAL A 150 -0.53 -17.56 -17.68
CA VAL A 150 -0.45 -18.94 -17.15
C VAL A 150 -1.46 -19.15 -16.02
N LYS A 151 -1.56 -18.17 -15.12
CA LYS A 151 -2.39 -18.28 -13.93
C LYS A 151 -2.84 -16.91 -13.45
N THR A 152 -4.08 -16.83 -12.99
CA THR A 152 -4.59 -15.69 -12.21
C THR A 152 -4.86 -16.15 -10.77
N MET A 153 -4.44 -15.35 -9.81
CA MET A 153 -4.65 -15.58 -8.38
C MET A 153 -5.33 -14.34 -7.79
N ASP A 154 -6.53 -14.54 -7.25
CA ASP A 154 -7.37 -13.47 -6.69
C ASP A 154 -7.49 -13.64 -5.18
N TYR A 155 -7.23 -12.56 -4.45
CA TYR A 155 -7.35 -12.51 -2.99
C TYR A 155 -8.33 -11.40 -2.58
N ASP A 156 -9.32 -11.75 -1.78
CA ASP A 156 -10.31 -10.82 -1.21
C ASP A 156 -10.34 -11.03 0.31
N LYS A 157 -9.61 -10.18 1.03
CA LYS A 157 -9.44 -10.28 2.49
C LYS A 157 -10.28 -9.22 3.19
N LYS A 158 -11.04 -9.64 4.19
CA LYS A 158 -11.73 -8.80 5.17
C LYS A 158 -11.29 -9.23 6.55
N VAL A 159 -10.34 -8.51 7.15
CA VAL A 159 -9.70 -8.89 8.40
C VAL A 159 -10.15 -7.95 9.51
N LEU A 160 -10.60 -8.51 10.64
CA LEU A 160 -11.00 -7.73 11.81
C LEU A 160 -9.81 -6.92 12.35
N VAL A 161 -10.03 -5.64 12.57
CA VAL A 161 -9.09 -4.72 13.22
C VAL A 161 -9.41 -4.68 14.71
N LEU A 162 -8.44 -5.00 15.56
CA LEU A 162 -8.67 -5.18 17.01
C LEU A 162 -9.18 -3.91 17.70
N GLN A 163 -8.73 -2.74 17.26
CA GLN A 163 -9.21 -1.44 17.74
C GLN A 163 -9.45 -0.55 16.53
N ASN A 164 -10.54 0.19 16.53
CA ASN A 164 -10.89 1.13 15.46
C ASN A 164 -9.93 2.34 15.43
N LYS A 165 -8.65 2.08 15.08
CA LYS A 165 -7.56 3.06 15.00
C LYS A 165 -6.75 2.86 13.71
N PRO A 166 -6.24 3.96 13.10
CA PRO A 166 -5.42 3.87 11.89
C PRO A 166 -4.20 2.96 12.02
N TYR A 167 -3.50 2.98 13.15
CA TYR A 167 -2.35 2.11 13.39
C TYR A 167 -2.71 0.61 13.35
N GLU A 168 -3.79 0.21 14.03
CA GLU A 168 -4.22 -1.19 14.04
C GLU A 168 -4.75 -1.63 12.66
N PHE A 169 -5.36 -0.71 11.91
CA PHE A 169 -5.69 -0.96 10.50
C PHE A 169 -4.43 -1.23 9.67
N VAL A 170 -3.40 -0.38 9.77
CA VAL A 170 -2.14 -0.55 9.02
C VAL A 170 -1.46 -1.87 9.39
N LYS A 171 -1.43 -2.23 10.67
CA LYS A 171 -0.89 -3.50 11.15
C LYS A 171 -1.64 -4.71 10.57
N SER A 172 -2.97 -4.67 10.57
CA SER A 172 -3.80 -5.72 9.99
C SER A 172 -3.64 -5.80 8.47
N MET A 173 -3.45 -4.67 7.81
CA MET A 173 -3.21 -4.59 6.37
C MET A 173 -1.86 -5.22 5.99
N ASN A 174 -0.78 -4.88 6.69
CA ASN A 174 0.54 -5.47 6.47
C ASN A 174 0.53 -6.98 6.69
N LYS A 175 -0.15 -7.45 7.74
CA LYS A 175 -0.33 -8.88 7.98
C LYS A 175 -1.10 -9.57 6.85
N SER A 176 -2.12 -8.92 6.30
CA SER A 176 -2.87 -9.46 5.15
C SER A 176 -2.01 -9.58 3.89
N PHE A 177 -1.16 -8.59 3.63
CA PHE A 177 -0.19 -8.66 2.53
C PHE A 177 0.83 -9.77 2.74
N GLU A 178 1.37 -9.92 3.96
CA GLU A 178 2.30 -10.99 4.30
C GLU A 178 1.69 -12.38 4.03
N GLU A 179 0.47 -12.63 4.50
CA GLU A 179 -0.25 -13.89 4.26
C GLU A 179 -0.48 -14.14 2.75
N ILE A 180 -0.86 -13.10 2.01
CA ILE A 180 -1.11 -13.21 0.56
C ILE A 180 0.18 -13.51 -0.19
N VAL A 181 1.30 -12.85 0.12
CA VAL A 181 2.56 -13.09 -0.59
C VAL A 181 3.13 -14.46 -0.30
N GLU A 182 2.98 -14.98 0.92
CA GLU A 182 3.35 -16.35 1.26
C GLU A 182 2.54 -17.36 0.44
N GLU A 183 1.23 -17.18 0.34
CA GLU A 183 0.34 -18.02 -0.43
C GLU A 183 0.67 -17.95 -1.93
N LEU A 184 0.89 -16.74 -2.46
CA LEU A 184 1.27 -16.48 -3.85
C LEU A 184 2.55 -17.22 -4.24
N ILE A 185 3.63 -17.09 -3.45
CA ILE A 185 4.91 -17.74 -3.73
C ILE A 185 4.76 -19.27 -3.64
N LYS A 186 4.02 -19.77 -2.64
CA LYS A 186 3.72 -21.20 -2.50
C LYS A 186 2.94 -21.74 -3.70
N GLU A 187 1.93 -21.03 -4.18
CA GLU A 187 1.15 -21.43 -5.35
C GLU A 187 1.99 -21.45 -6.63
N ILE A 188 2.90 -20.48 -6.79
CA ILE A 188 3.84 -20.49 -7.90
C ILE A 188 4.80 -21.68 -7.79
N ASN A 189 5.39 -21.93 -6.62
CA ASN A 189 6.28 -23.04 -6.40
C ASN A 189 5.61 -24.41 -6.69
N ASN A 190 4.35 -24.59 -6.32
CA ASN A 190 3.60 -25.84 -6.56
C ASN A 190 3.24 -26.07 -8.04
N SER A 191 3.48 -25.07 -8.89
CA SER A 191 3.21 -25.16 -10.33
C SER A 191 4.44 -25.69 -11.11
N TYR A 192 5.53 -26.00 -10.41
CA TYR A 192 6.84 -26.50 -10.90
C TYR A 192 7.32 -27.70 -10.12
#